data_0e35fb3e96dc66cb2e17088b3db72bdc
#
_entry.id   0e35fb3e96dc66cb2e17088b3db72bdc
#
_cell.length_a   1.000
_cell.length_b   1.000
_cell.length_c   1.000
_cell.angle_alpha   90.00
_cell.angle_beta   90.00
_cell.angle_gamma   90.00
#
_symmetry.space_group_name_H-M   'P 1'
#
loop_
_entity.id
_entity.type
_entity.pdbx_description
1 polymer ?
#
loop_
_entity_poly.entity_id
_entity_poly.type
_entity_poly.pdbx_seq_one_letter_code
_entity_poly.pdbx_strand_id
1 'polypeptide(L)'
;IALLKQMGYSGFGSVEYKHHGLNGHHYLIEPTVGRVEQIGYVATANGVNLPLRSYNALTGSSLEEEPPPVVSMYFIDELADFASAMVHFRKRRLRLGDYLRSLVRKHTYRYYNKHDLRVFYGLIMRALSFNHRK
;
A
#
# COMPACT_ATOMS: atom_id res chain seq x y z
N ILE A 1 -2.95 15.09 -12.75
CA ILE A 1 -3.77 16.09 -12.05
C ILE A 1 -4.45 17.02 -13.05
N ALA A 2 -3.78 17.47 -14.12
CA ALA A 2 -4.40 18.30 -15.17
C ALA A 2 -5.63 17.63 -15.79
N LEU A 3 -5.53 16.34 -16.11
CA LEU A 3 -6.63 15.53 -16.67
C LEU A 3 -7.88 15.57 -15.77
N LEU A 4 -7.72 15.31 -14.46
CA LEU A 4 -8.85 15.30 -13.52
C LEU A 4 -9.47 16.68 -13.36
N LYS A 5 -8.66 17.75 -13.40
CA LYS A 5 -9.16 19.14 -13.40
C LYS A 5 -9.97 19.45 -14.64
N GLN A 6 -9.52 19.03 -15.81
CA GLN A 6 -10.27 19.20 -17.08
C GLN A 6 -11.60 18.46 -17.07
N MET A 7 -11.68 17.33 -16.37
CA MET A 7 -12.91 16.57 -16.16
C MET A 7 -13.83 17.17 -15.08
N GLY A 8 -13.44 18.26 -14.43
CA GLY A 8 -14.19 18.86 -13.33
C GLY A 8 -14.24 18.00 -12.07
N TYR A 9 -13.35 17.00 -11.94
CA TYR A 9 -13.34 16.11 -10.80
C TYR A 9 -12.74 16.77 -9.56
N SER A 10 -13.49 16.70 -8.46
CA SER A 10 -13.03 17.06 -7.11
C SER A 10 -13.31 15.91 -6.16
N GLY A 11 -12.31 15.46 -5.41
CA GLY A 11 -12.43 14.37 -4.47
C GLY A 11 -11.18 13.50 -4.39
N PHE A 12 -11.35 12.34 -3.77
CA PHE A 12 -10.28 11.36 -3.67
C PHE A 12 -9.99 10.69 -5.01
N GLY A 13 -8.71 10.49 -5.27
CA GLY A 13 -8.27 9.71 -6.40
C GLY A 13 -6.83 9.28 -6.25
N SER A 14 -6.46 8.30 -7.03
CA SER A 14 -5.08 7.86 -7.21
C SER A 14 -4.76 7.77 -8.69
N VAL A 15 -3.50 7.88 -9.01
CA VAL A 15 -3.01 7.72 -10.38
C VAL A 15 -1.84 6.76 -10.36
N GLU A 16 -2.00 5.65 -11.08
CA GLU A 16 -0.97 4.65 -11.20
C GLU A 16 -0.07 4.95 -12.40
N TYR A 17 1.23 4.92 -12.16
CA TYR A 17 2.26 5.11 -13.19
C TYR A 17 3.22 3.93 -13.20
N LYS A 18 3.62 3.54 -14.40
CA LYS A 18 4.70 2.59 -14.62
C LYS A 18 5.96 3.32 -15.04
N HIS A 19 7.03 3.16 -14.29
CA HIS A 19 8.34 3.65 -14.67
C HIS A 19 8.98 2.69 -15.69
N HIS A 20 9.43 3.23 -16.83
CA HIS A 20 10.11 2.45 -17.85
C HIS A 20 11.63 2.53 -17.63
N GLY A 21 12.24 1.39 -17.29
CA GLY A 21 13.63 1.31 -16.84
C GLY A 21 14.68 1.72 -17.89
N LEU A 22 14.35 1.68 -19.21
CA LEU A 22 15.30 2.02 -20.26
C LEU A 22 15.30 3.49 -20.65
N ASN A 23 14.13 4.15 -20.65
CA ASN A 23 14.02 5.54 -21.09
C ASN A 23 13.69 6.53 -19.95
N GLY A 24 13.50 6.04 -18.72
CA GLY A 24 13.21 6.86 -17.55
C GLY A 24 11.80 7.51 -17.54
N HIS A 25 10.97 7.27 -18.54
CA HIS A 25 9.63 7.85 -18.61
C HIS A 25 8.63 7.16 -17.68
N HIS A 26 7.67 7.94 -17.20
CA HIS A 26 6.53 7.45 -16.44
C HIS A 26 5.31 7.40 -17.35
N TYR A 27 4.75 6.20 -17.50
CA TYR A 27 3.55 5.96 -18.30
C TYR A 27 2.35 5.85 -17.38
N LEU A 28 1.31 6.62 -17.66
CA LEU A 28 0.04 6.53 -16.97
C LEU A 28 -0.59 5.16 -17.27
N ILE A 29 -0.95 4.43 -16.22
CA ILE A 29 -1.64 3.13 -16.31
C ILE A 29 -3.13 3.34 -16.10
N GLU A 30 -3.51 3.82 -14.91
CA GLU A 30 -4.90 3.95 -14.51
C GLU A 30 -5.12 5.14 -13.56
N PRO A 31 -6.10 6.01 -13.83
CA PRO A 31 -6.66 6.92 -12.84
C PRO A 31 -7.83 6.24 -12.12
N THR A 32 -7.77 6.15 -10.81
CA THR A 32 -8.87 5.68 -9.97
C THR A 32 -9.48 6.89 -9.26
N VAL A 33 -10.80 7.07 -9.35
CA VAL A 33 -11.53 8.18 -8.73
C VAL A 33 -12.54 7.67 -7.70
N GLY A 34 -12.87 8.50 -6.71
CA GLY A 34 -13.87 8.20 -5.67
C GLY A 34 -13.34 7.36 -4.51
N ARG A 35 -12.16 6.80 -4.59
CA ARG A 35 -11.54 6.04 -3.49
C ARG A 35 -10.03 6.19 -3.48
N VAL A 36 -9.45 5.95 -2.32
CA VAL A 36 -8.01 5.74 -2.16
C VAL A 36 -7.75 4.24 -2.22
N GLU A 37 -6.80 3.82 -3.03
CA GLU A 37 -6.35 2.44 -3.11
C GLU A 37 -5.82 1.93 -1.75
N GLN A 38 -5.55 0.64 -1.66
CA GLN A 38 -5.02 -0.01 -0.44
C GLN A 38 -3.75 0.63 0.12
N ILE A 39 -3.06 1.42 -0.71
CA ILE A 39 -1.88 2.22 -0.34
C ILE A 39 -2.18 3.48 0.48
N GLY A 40 -3.45 3.82 0.73
CA GLY A 40 -3.81 4.94 1.60
C GLY A 40 -3.20 4.85 3.00
N TYR A 41 -3.04 3.62 3.50
CA TYR A 41 -2.35 3.37 4.76
C TYR A 41 -0.85 3.70 4.68
N VAL A 42 -0.21 3.42 3.55
CA VAL A 42 1.19 3.80 3.29
C VAL A 42 1.34 5.31 3.27
N ALA A 43 0.40 6.03 2.64
CA ALA A 43 0.41 7.49 2.64
C ALA A 43 0.32 8.05 4.07
N THR A 44 -0.58 7.50 4.90
CA THR A 44 -0.70 7.89 6.31
C THR A 44 0.57 7.59 7.10
N ALA A 45 1.17 6.43 6.91
CA ALA A 45 2.43 6.05 7.57
C ALA A 45 3.61 6.94 7.14
N ASN A 46 3.55 7.51 5.94
CA ASN A 46 4.50 8.51 5.43
C ASN A 46 4.09 9.97 5.76
N GLY A 47 3.18 10.18 6.70
CA GLY A 47 2.78 11.50 7.18
C GLY A 47 1.64 12.16 6.40
N VAL A 48 1.07 11.51 5.39
CA VAL A 48 -0.05 12.04 4.61
C VAL A 48 -1.35 11.36 5.02
N ASN A 49 -2.01 11.86 6.05
CA ASN A 49 -3.30 11.32 6.50
C ASN A 49 -4.42 11.72 5.53
N LEU A 50 -4.64 10.94 4.49
CA LEU A 50 -5.63 11.21 3.45
C LEU A 50 -7.06 11.32 4.00
N PRO A 51 -7.55 10.43 4.89
CA PRO A 51 -8.87 10.58 5.52
C PRO A 51 -9.04 11.91 6.25
N LEU A 52 -8.05 12.31 7.07
CA LEU A 52 -8.10 13.58 7.78
C LEU A 52 -8.08 14.77 6.83
N ARG A 53 -7.24 14.74 5.80
CA ARG A 53 -7.20 15.79 4.77
C ARG A 53 -8.54 15.95 4.06
N SER A 54 -9.23 14.83 3.75
CA SER A 54 -10.56 14.90 3.16
C SER A 54 -11.58 15.50 4.10
N TYR A 55 -11.57 15.05 5.35
CA TYR A 55 -12.48 15.62 6.36
C TYR A 55 -12.28 17.14 6.48
N ASN A 56 -11.05 17.60 6.61
CA ASN A 56 -10.73 19.02 6.71
C ASN A 56 -11.17 19.79 5.45
N ALA A 57 -10.94 19.23 4.27
CA ALA A 57 -11.37 19.86 3.01
C ALA A 57 -12.90 20.01 2.92
N LEU A 58 -13.65 19.02 3.41
CA LEU A 58 -15.12 19.03 3.42
C LEU A 58 -15.72 19.95 4.48
N THR A 59 -15.03 20.12 5.61
CA THR A 59 -15.49 20.98 6.73
C THR A 59 -14.98 22.42 6.64
N GLY A 60 -14.16 22.75 5.63
CA GLY A 60 -13.57 24.09 5.49
C GLY A 60 -12.48 24.37 6.53
N SER A 61 -12.00 23.34 7.24
CA SER A 61 -10.90 23.49 8.20
C SER A 61 -9.58 23.74 7.45
N SER A 62 -8.75 24.64 7.97
CA SER A 62 -7.44 24.92 7.38
C SER A 62 -6.56 23.67 7.43
N LEU A 63 -6.02 23.29 6.30
CA LEU A 63 -4.94 22.32 6.22
C LEU A 63 -3.66 23.04 6.58
N GLU A 64 -3.14 22.86 7.78
CA GLU A 64 -1.73 23.16 8.01
C GLU A 64 -0.93 22.16 7.15
N GLU A 65 -0.40 22.62 6.05
CA GLU A 65 0.47 21.84 5.17
C GLU A 65 1.87 21.77 5.76
N GLU A 66 2.03 20.98 6.80
CA GLU A 66 3.39 20.50 7.08
C GLU A 66 3.78 19.55 5.95
N PRO A 67 4.91 19.79 5.28
CA PRO A 67 5.42 18.85 4.29
C PRO A 67 5.62 17.50 5.00
N PRO A 68 5.04 16.41 4.49
CA PRO A 68 5.18 15.12 5.13
C PRO A 68 6.66 14.75 5.22
N PRO A 69 7.12 14.19 6.35
CA PRO A 69 8.47 13.69 6.44
C PRO A 69 8.66 12.62 5.37
N VAL A 70 9.71 12.77 4.56
CA VAL A 70 10.04 11.76 3.54
C VAL A 70 10.57 10.52 4.26
N VAL A 71 9.67 9.64 4.65
CA VAL A 71 10.01 8.34 5.24
C VAL A 71 9.84 7.28 4.17
N SER A 72 10.94 6.72 3.68
CA SER A 72 10.86 5.56 2.78
C SER A 72 10.32 4.37 3.56
N MET A 73 9.07 4.00 3.31
CA MET A 73 8.38 2.90 3.96
C MET A 73 7.83 1.93 2.91
N TYR A 74 8.00 0.64 3.16
CA TYR A 74 7.50 -0.43 2.29
C TYR A 74 6.15 -0.93 2.81
N PHE A 75 5.28 -1.29 1.88
CA PHE A 75 4.01 -1.94 2.19
C PHE A 75 4.12 -3.44 1.94
N ILE A 76 3.69 -4.23 2.91
CA ILE A 76 3.66 -5.69 2.80
C ILE A 76 2.20 -6.16 2.92
N ASP A 77 1.73 -6.85 1.89
CA ASP A 77 0.57 -7.73 1.98
C ASP A 77 1.09 -9.10 2.41
N GLU A 78 0.97 -9.44 3.69
CA GLU A 78 1.65 -10.59 4.31
C GLU A 78 1.29 -11.91 3.63
N LEU A 79 0.03 -12.08 3.20
CA LEU A 79 -0.39 -13.31 2.51
C LEU A 79 0.16 -13.40 1.09
N ALA A 80 0.05 -12.31 0.34
CA ALA A 80 0.51 -12.27 -1.04
C ALA A 80 2.04 -12.38 -1.11
N ASP A 81 2.75 -11.70 -0.20
CA ASP A 81 4.20 -11.73 -0.10
C ASP A 81 4.69 -13.14 0.25
N PHE A 82 4.12 -13.77 1.28
CA PHE A 82 4.47 -15.14 1.66
C PHE A 82 4.18 -16.15 0.54
N ALA A 83 3.00 -16.08 -0.09
CA ALA A 83 2.64 -16.96 -1.19
C ALA A 83 3.60 -16.79 -2.39
N SER A 84 3.94 -15.55 -2.73
CA SER A 84 4.90 -15.21 -3.77
C SER A 84 6.29 -15.76 -3.43
N ALA A 85 6.77 -15.53 -2.20
CA ALA A 85 8.06 -16.02 -1.74
C ALA A 85 8.15 -17.55 -1.85
N MET A 86 7.10 -18.29 -1.44
CA MET A 86 7.06 -19.75 -1.56
C MET A 86 7.15 -20.24 -3.01
N VAL A 87 6.47 -19.57 -3.94
CA VAL A 87 6.58 -19.87 -5.37
C VAL A 87 8.00 -19.64 -5.88
N HIS A 88 8.61 -18.52 -5.48
CA HIS A 88 9.97 -18.18 -5.91
C HIS A 88 11.03 -19.09 -5.28
N PHE A 89 10.85 -19.54 -4.02
CA PHE A 89 11.73 -20.54 -3.40
C PHE A 89 11.66 -21.87 -4.14
N ARG A 90 10.47 -22.37 -4.46
CA ARG A 90 10.30 -23.61 -5.24
C ARG A 90 10.95 -23.54 -6.61
N LYS A 91 10.89 -22.38 -7.25
CA LYS A 91 11.54 -22.13 -8.55
C LYS A 91 13.04 -21.79 -8.43
N ARG A 92 13.63 -21.83 -7.24
CA ARG A 92 15.03 -21.45 -6.95
C ARG A 92 15.42 -20.05 -7.47
N ARG A 93 14.44 -19.14 -7.51
CA ARG A 93 14.62 -17.74 -7.97
C ARG A 93 14.83 -16.76 -6.82
N LEU A 94 14.58 -17.17 -5.59
CA LEU A 94 14.74 -16.37 -4.38
C LEU A 94 15.55 -17.17 -3.36
N ARG A 95 16.57 -16.54 -2.75
CA ARG A 95 17.31 -17.10 -1.63
C ARG A 95 16.67 -16.66 -0.32
N LEU A 96 16.65 -17.54 0.66
CA LEU A 96 16.07 -17.24 1.97
C LEU A 96 16.73 -16.01 2.62
N GLY A 97 18.06 -15.87 2.51
CA GLY A 97 18.79 -14.72 3.05
C GLY A 97 18.38 -13.39 2.42
N ASP A 98 18.10 -13.36 1.13
CA ASP A 98 17.65 -12.15 0.43
C ASP A 98 16.21 -11.78 0.85
N TYR A 99 15.35 -12.78 1.02
CA TYR A 99 14.01 -12.58 1.55
C TYR A 99 14.04 -12.03 2.98
N LEU A 100 14.79 -12.63 3.88
CA LEU A 100 14.94 -12.16 5.26
C LEU A 100 15.53 -10.74 5.31
N ARG A 101 16.50 -10.43 4.46
CA ARG A 101 17.06 -9.07 4.35
C ARG A 101 16.02 -8.05 3.88
N SER A 102 15.10 -8.43 2.99
CA SER A 102 14.03 -7.54 2.57
C SER A 102 13.09 -7.17 3.72
N LEU A 103 12.89 -8.07 4.70
CA LEU A 103 12.05 -7.86 5.87
C LEU A 103 12.66 -6.97 6.97
N VAL A 104 13.94 -6.63 6.88
CA VAL A 104 14.61 -5.77 7.89
C VAL A 104 14.33 -4.27 7.69
N ARG A 105 13.77 -3.88 6.54
CA ARG A 105 13.44 -2.48 6.22
C ARG A 105 12.21 -2.01 7.01
N LYS A 106 11.99 -0.69 7.09
CA LYS A 106 10.77 -0.14 7.68
C LYS A 106 9.57 -0.53 6.82
N HIS A 107 8.60 -1.21 7.42
CA HIS A 107 7.41 -1.70 6.75
C HIS A 107 6.14 -1.21 7.43
N THR A 108 5.10 -1.07 6.65
CA THR A 108 3.71 -1.11 7.10
C THR A 108 3.05 -2.34 6.51
N TYR A 109 2.10 -2.90 7.21
CA TYR A 109 1.48 -4.18 6.92
C TYR A 109 0.01 -4.00 6.61
N ARG A 110 -0.53 -4.91 5.79
CA ARG A 110 -1.95 -4.90 5.44
C ARG A 110 -2.84 -5.35 6.59
N TYR A 111 -2.43 -6.40 7.30
CA TYR A 111 -3.23 -7.07 8.31
C TYR A 111 -2.62 -6.99 9.71
N TYR A 112 -1.30 -6.97 9.81
CA TYR A 112 -0.62 -6.89 11.09
C TYR A 112 -0.67 -5.48 11.65
N ASN A 113 -1.28 -5.36 12.84
CA ASN A 113 -1.24 -4.16 13.65
C ASN A 113 -0.87 -4.54 15.09
N LYS A 114 0.21 -3.98 15.61
CA LYS A 114 0.69 -4.27 16.98
C LYS A 114 -0.32 -3.92 18.06
N HIS A 115 -1.26 -3.02 17.80
CA HIS A 115 -2.31 -2.60 18.73
C HIS A 115 -3.61 -3.39 18.58
N ASP A 116 -3.77 -4.13 17.47
CA ASP A 116 -4.92 -5.03 17.24
C ASP A 116 -4.49 -6.26 16.44
N LEU A 117 -4.16 -7.32 17.17
CA LEU A 117 -3.74 -8.59 16.59
C LEU A 117 -4.91 -9.49 16.18
N ARG A 118 -6.17 -9.13 16.49
CA ARG A 118 -7.34 -9.99 16.24
C ARG A 118 -7.52 -10.28 14.76
N VAL A 119 -7.34 -9.27 13.92
CA VAL A 119 -7.45 -9.41 12.45
C VAL A 119 -6.39 -10.37 11.94
N PHE A 120 -5.16 -10.22 12.39
CA PHE A 120 -4.03 -11.06 11.98
C PHE A 120 -4.22 -12.52 12.41
N TYR A 121 -4.60 -12.76 13.66
CA TYR A 121 -4.91 -14.12 14.13
C TYR A 121 -6.10 -14.74 13.40
N GLY A 122 -7.17 -13.98 13.18
CA GLY A 122 -8.33 -14.44 12.41
C GLY A 122 -7.95 -14.88 10.99
N LEU A 123 -7.03 -14.17 10.37
CA LEU A 123 -6.51 -14.49 9.06
C LEU A 123 -5.72 -15.82 9.05
N ILE A 124 -4.82 -16.00 10.03
CA ILE A 124 -4.05 -17.24 10.18
C ILE A 124 -4.98 -18.42 10.39
N MET A 125 -5.94 -18.31 11.30
CA MET A 125 -6.90 -19.37 11.59
C MET A 125 -7.74 -19.73 10.36
N ARG A 126 -8.15 -18.74 9.58
CA ARG A 126 -8.87 -18.96 8.33
C ARG A 126 -8.02 -19.66 7.28
N ALA A 127 -6.76 -19.28 7.14
CA ALA A 127 -5.82 -19.91 6.21
C ALA A 127 -5.58 -21.39 6.58
N LEU A 128 -5.44 -21.70 7.87
CA LEU A 128 -5.28 -23.07 8.37
C LEU A 128 -6.55 -23.90 8.17
N SER A 129 -7.74 -23.33 8.41
CA SER A 129 -9.02 -24.02 8.24
C SER A 129 -9.34 -24.36 6.78
N PHE A 130 -8.84 -23.58 5.81
CA PHE A 130 -9.03 -23.86 4.39
C PHE A 130 -8.23 -25.09 3.93
N ASN A 131 -7.14 -25.41 4.61
CA ASN A 131 -6.29 -26.57 4.26
C ASN A 131 -6.87 -27.91 4.75
N HIS A 132 -7.85 -27.89 5.65
CA HIS A 132 -8.51 -29.10 6.18
C HIS A 132 -9.75 -29.55 5.37
N ARG A 133 -10.12 -28.82 4.32
CA ARG A 133 -11.32 -29.15 3.49
C ARG A 133 -10.98 -29.70 2.10
N LYS A 134 -9.75 -30.11 1.88
CA LYS A 134 -9.32 -30.91 0.73
C LYS A 134 -8.86 -32.28 1.25
#